data_1081bd33852c7e27a4e3bb5ca6308a72
#
_entry.id   1081bd33852c7e27a4e3bb5ca6308a72
#
_cell.length_a   1.000
_cell.length_b   1.000
_cell.length_c   1.000
_cell.angle_alpha   90.00
_cell.angle_beta   90.00
_cell.angle_gamma   90.00
#
_symmetry.space_group_name_H-M   'P 1'
#
loop_
_entity.id
_entity.type
_entity.pdbx_description
1 polymer ?
#
loop_
_entity_poly.entity_id
_entity_poly.type
_entity_poly.pdbx_seq_one_letter_code
_entity_poly.pdbx_strand_id
1 'polypeptide(L)'
;MKEVLHKEEVLDRIAPLFSDRLAAEVWLNKYAAEGEQDPRQMFTRLTLALARKEFEYYKKARKKLMYCPWLKKRISKEGLDYYSRNLQFKDLCQEIMDLLKGFNYVILGGSMMSSLGIKNYSSISNCFVIGQPEDSINGINLKRAEQSNLMKRRKHHHCVAM
;
A
#
# COMPACT_ATOMS: atom_id res chain seq x y z
N MET A 1 -16.95 -24.81 7.75
CA MET A 1 -16.15 -25.65 8.67
C MET A 1 -14.74 -25.93 8.13
N LYS A 2 -14.56 -26.42 6.89
CA LYS A 2 -13.20 -26.61 6.29
C LYS A 2 -12.37 -25.32 6.17
N GLU A 3 -12.99 -24.21 5.86
CA GLU A 3 -12.33 -22.89 5.72
C GLU A 3 -11.81 -22.34 7.05
N VAL A 4 -12.53 -22.56 8.13
CA VAL A 4 -12.13 -22.17 9.49
C VAL A 4 -10.95 -23.01 9.99
N LEU A 5 -10.99 -24.32 9.76
CA LEU A 5 -9.88 -25.22 10.12
C LEU A 5 -8.59 -24.87 9.38
N HIS A 6 -8.69 -24.57 8.09
CA HIS A 6 -7.51 -24.14 7.31
C HIS A 6 -6.92 -22.82 7.83
N LYS A 7 -7.77 -21.91 8.32
CA LYS A 7 -7.34 -20.62 8.87
C LYS A 7 -6.60 -20.76 10.21
N GLU A 8 -7.03 -21.66 11.07
CA GLU A 8 -6.34 -21.96 12.32
C GLU A 8 -4.96 -22.60 12.09
N GLU A 9 -4.85 -23.54 11.17
CA GLU A 9 -3.57 -24.13 10.78
C GLU A 9 -2.57 -23.09 10.25
N VAL A 10 -3.04 -22.13 9.42
CA VAL A 10 -2.21 -21.02 8.96
C VAL A 10 -1.80 -20.15 10.12
N LEU A 11 -2.73 -19.82 11.03
CA LEU A 11 -2.47 -18.97 12.19
C LEU A 11 -1.40 -19.59 13.11
N ASP A 12 -1.49 -20.87 13.43
CA ASP A 12 -0.53 -21.56 14.27
C ASP A 12 0.87 -21.60 13.66
N ARG A 13 0.95 -21.69 12.33
CA ARG A 13 2.22 -21.66 11.60
C ARG A 13 2.87 -20.29 11.60
N ILE A 14 2.09 -19.20 11.51
CA ILE A 14 2.64 -17.84 11.42
C ILE A 14 2.78 -17.16 12.78
N ALA A 15 2.08 -17.61 13.81
CA ALA A 15 2.12 -17.00 15.14
C ALA A 15 3.55 -16.80 15.69
N PRO A 16 4.50 -17.74 15.51
CA PRO A 16 5.88 -17.54 15.97
C PRO A 16 6.64 -16.40 15.24
N LEU A 17 6.11 -15.88 14.13
CA LEU A 17 6.71 -14.78 13.37
C LEU A 17 6.31 -13.40 13.90
N PHE A 18 5.38 -13.34 14.86
CA PHE A 18 4.84 -12.13 15.44
C PHE A 18 5.17 -12.05 16.95
N SER A 19 4.96 -10.87 17.53
CA SER A 19 5.14 -10.65 18.98
C SER A 19 4.18 -11.50 19.82
N ASP A 20 2.98 -11.73 19.29
CA ASP A 20 1.93 -12.51 19.93
C ASP A 20 0.92 -13.06 18.90
N ARG A 21 0.06 -13.98 19.36
CA ARG A 21 -0.97 -14.62 18.51
C ARG A 21 -1.99 -13.62 17.96
N LEU A 22 -2.33 -12.57 18.74
CA LEU A 22 -3.28 -11.55 18.31
C LEU A 22 -2.73 -10.76 17.12
N ALA A 23 -1.46 -10.40 17.13
CA ALA A 23 -0.80 -9.72 16.01
C ALA A 23 -0.83 -10.58 14.74
N ALA A 24 -0.60 -11.87 14.84
CA ALA A 24 -0.70 -12.81 13.72
C ALA A 24 -2.14 -12.90 13.18
N GLU A 25 -3.13 -12.96 14.08
CA GLU A 25 -4.56 -12.99 13.72
C GLU A 25 -5.00 -11.69 13.03
N VAL A 26 -4.57 -10.54 13.54
CA VAL A 26 -4.82 -9.22 12.92
C VAL A 26 -4.19 -9.16 11.53
N TRP A 27 -2.96 -9.64 11.37
CA TRP A 27 -2.31 -9.68 10.07
C TRP A 27 -3.12 -10.55 9.09
N LEU A 28 -3.46 -11.76 9.48
CA LEU A 28 -4.18 -12.72 8.62
C LEU A 28 -5.57 -12.19 8.21
N ASN A 29 -6.27 -11.53 9.13
CA ASN A 29 -7.63 -11.04 8.91
C ASN A 29 -7.69 -9.72 8.13
N LYS A 30 -6.68 -8.85 8.28
CA LYS A 30 -6.75 -7.47 7.78
C LYS A 30 -5.76 -7.17 6.65
N TYR A 31 -4.60 -7.78 6.65
CA TYR A 31 -3.50 -7.38 5.78
C TYR A 31 -3.12 -8.44 4.74
N ALA A 32 -3.32 -9.71 5.04
CA ALA A 32 -3.06 -10.78 4.09
C ALA A 32 -3.98 -10.66 2.86
N ALA A 33 -3.40 -10.78 1.68
CA ALA A 33 -4.16 -10.93 0.45
C ALA A 33 -4.69 -12.37 0.32
N GLU A 34 -5.67 -12.56 -0.54
CA GLU A 34 -6.18 -13.89 -0.83
C GLU A 34 -5.03 -14.80 -1.32
N GLY A 35 -4.87 -15.93 -0.66
CA GLY A 35 -3.80 -16.89 -0.93
C GLY A 35 -2.47 -16.59 -0.23
N GLU A 36 -2.30 -15.45 0.44
CA GLU A 36 -1.12 -15.20 1.27
C GLU A 36 -1.21 -15.98 2.59
N GLN A 37 -0.18 -16.78 2.86
CA GLN A 37 -0.07 -17.63 4.04
C GLN A 37 1.17 -17.32 4.89
N ASP A 38 1.95 -16.31 4.51
CA ASP A 38 3.17 -15.89 5.20
C ASP A 38 3.36 -14.38 5.02
N PRO A 39 3.71 -13.64 6.08
CA PRO A 39 3.97 -12.19 6.00
C PRO A 39 5.02 -11.80 4.95
N ARG A 40 5.97 -12.68 4.66
CA ARG A 40 6.98 -12.48 3.62
C ARG A 40 6.37 -12.34 2.22
N GLN A 41 5.25 -13.03 1.96
CA GLN A 41 4.52 -12.90 0.69
C GLN A 41 3.90 -11.51 0.55
N MET A 42 3.37 -10.96 1.65
CA MET A 42 2.90 -9.56 1.69
C MET A 42 4.03 -8.59 1.35
N PHE A 43 5.20 -8.70 1.98
CA PHE A 43 6.33 -7.83 1.66
C PHE A 43 6.76 -7.96 0.20
N THR A 44 6.77 -9.17 -0.35
CA THR A 44 7.06 -9.40 -1.77
C THR A 44 6.03 -8.70 -2.68
N ARG A 45 4.75 -8.83 -2.38
CA ARG A 45 3.67 -8.15 -3.13
C ARG A 45 3.81 -6.64 -3.09
N LEU A 46 4.02 -6.07 -1.91
CA LEU A 46 4.20 -4.63 -1.70
C LEU A 46 5.43 -4.12 -2.45
N THR A 47 6.56 -4.81 -2.29
CA THR A 47 7.81 -4.49 -3.00
C THR A 47 7.62 -4.47 -4.52
N LEU A 48 7.01 -5.50 -5.08
CA LEU A 48 6.79 -5.58 -6.53
C LEU A 48 5.84 -4.48 -7.02
N ALA A 49 4.82 -4.14 -6.25
CA ALA A 49 3.87 -3.10 -6.62
C ALA A 49 4.53 -1.70 -6.62
N LEU A 50 5.33 -1.39 -5.60
CA LEU A 50 6.08 -0.14 -5.49
C LEU A 50 7.18 -0.07 -6.57
N ALA A 51 8.00 -1.12 -6.68
CA ALA A 51 9.10 -1.16 -7.64
C ALA A 51 8.63 -1.00 -9.09
N ARG A 52 7.48 -1.58 -9.47
CA ARG A 52 6.92 -1.41 -10.82
C ARG A 52 6.60 0.04 -11.12
N LYS A 53 6.01 0.76 -10.17
CA LYS A 53 5.66 2.18 -10.33
C LYS A 53 6.89 3.06 -10.32
N GLU A 54 7.80 2.87 -9.38
CA GLU A 54 9.03 3.64 -9.31
C GLU A 54 9.88 3.43 -10.58
N PHE A 55 10.03 2.19 -11.05
CA PHE A 55 10.78 1.90 -12.27
C PHE A 55 10.14 2.50 -13.53
N GLU A 56 8.82 2.58 -13.57
CA GLU A 56 8.10 3.29 -14.64
C GLU A 56 8.42 4.78 -14.62
N TYR A 57 8.36 5.42 -13.44
CA TYR A 57 8.72 6.83 -13.28
C TYR A 57 10.19 7.09 -13.56
N TYR A 58 11.09 6.25 -13.06
CA TYR A 58 12.50 6.31 -13.34
C TYR A 58 12.81 6.31 -14.86
N LYS A 59 12.23 5.38 -15.60
CA LYS A 59 12.40 5.32 -17.06
C LYS A 59 11.86 6.57 -17.77
N LYS A 60 10.68 7.06 -17.36
CA LYS A 60 10.08 8.27 -17.91
C LYS A 60 10.94 9.51 -17.61
N ALA A 61 11.39 9.67 -16.38
CA ALA A 61 12.23 10.78 -15.96
C ALA A 61 13.58 10.76 -16.65
N ARG A 62 14.25 9.61 -16.72
CA ARG A 62 15.52 9.44 -17.42
C ARG A 62 15.40 9.80 -18.91
N LYS A 63 14.35 9.34 -19.58
CA LYS A 63 14.06 9.71 -20.97
C LYS A 63 13.87 11.22 -21.10
N LYS A 64 13.09 11.84 -20.23
CA LYS A 64 12.84 13.28 -20.25
C LYS A 64 14.12 14.10 -20.02
N LEU A 65 14.98 13.69 -19.10
CA LEU A 65 16.28 14.31 -18.85
C LEU A 65 17.25 14.20 -20.03
N MET A 66 17.14 13.13 -20.82
CA MET A 66 17.93 12.96 -22.04
C MET A 66 17.48 13.93 -23.13
N TYR A 67 16.17 14.14 -23.32
CA TYR A 67 15.61 15.03 -24.35
C TYR A 67 15.49 16.49 -23.93
N CYS A 68 15.54 16.79 -22.63
CA CYS A 68 15.39 18.13 -22.09
C CYS A 68 16.54 18.48 -21.13
N PRO A 69 17.75 18.79 -21.64
CA PRO A 69 18.93 19.06 -20.81
C PRO A 69 18.75 20.20 -19.80
N TRP A 70 17.90 21.19 -20.12
CA TRP A 70 17.61 22.32 -19.22
C TRP A 70 16.93 21.90 -17.91
N LEU A 71 16.23 20.75 -17.89
CA LEU A 71 15.65 20.20 -16.66
C LEU A 71 16.72 19.79 -15.63
N LYS A 72 17.92 19.43 -16.06
CA LYS A 72 19.02 19.07 -15.16
C LYS A 72 19.39 20.18 -14.19
N LYS A 73 19.19 21.45 -14.60
CA LYS A 73 19.45 22.62 -13.76
C LYS A 73 18.40 22.79 -12.63
N ARG A 74 17.25 22.09 -12.69
CA ARG A 74 16.14 22.20 -11.74
C ARG A 74 16.05 21.02 -10.78
N ILE A 75 16.88 19.99 -10.97
CA ILE A 75 16.88 18.77 -10.16
C ILE A 75 18.08 18.86 -9.20
N SER A 76 17.89 18.41 -7.96
CA SER A 76 18.97 18.31 -7.00
C SER A 76 20.09 17.40 -7.49
N LYS A 77 21.28 17.55 -6.91
CA LYS A 77 22.44 16.71 -7.26
C LYS A 77 22.15 15.23 -7.04
N GLU A 78 21.55 14.91 -5.90
CA GLU A 78 21.15 13.54 -5.54
C GLU A 78 20.12 12.95 -6.54
N GLY A 79 19.19 13.77 -6.98
CA GLY A 79 18.22 13.38 -7.99
C GLY A 79 18.87 13.12 -9.35
N LEU A 80 19.86 13.93 -9.76
CA LEU A 80 20.61 13.70 -10.97
C LEU A 80 21.44 12.42 -10.90
N ASP A 81 22.09 12.17 -9.76
CA ASP A 81 22.86 10.94 -9.53
C ASP A 81 21.95 9.71 -9.59
N TYR A 82 20.76 9.79 -8.97
CA TYR A 82 19.76 8.71 -9.05
C TYR A 82 19.36 8.39 -10.49
N TYR A 83 19.02 9.41 -11.30
CA TYR A 83 18.58 9.19 -12.68
C TYR A 83 19.71 8.90 -13.66
N SER A 84 20.97 9.16 -13.32
CA SER A 84 22.12 8.85 -14.14
C SER A 84 22.59 7.40 -14.00
N ARG A 85 22.37 6.76 -12.84
CA ARG A 85 22.74 5.36 -12.61
C ARG A 85 21.96 4.42 -13.54
N ASN A 86 22.57 3.28 -13.89
CA ASN A 86 21.89 2.25 -14.68
C ASN A 86 21.10 1.30 -13.76
N LEU A 87 19.99 1.81 -13.21
CA LEU A 87 19.16 1.08 -12.27
C LEU A 87 18.48 -0.12 -12.95
N GLN A 88 18.71 -1.32 -12.41
CA GLN A 88 18.01 -2.51 -12.82
C GLN A 88 16.75 -2.71 -11.93
N PHE A 89 15.69 -3.30 -12.50
CA PHE A 89 14.47 -3.55 -11.75
C PHE A 89 14.69 -4.44 -10.52
N LYS A 90 15.60 -5.41 -10.62
CA LYS A 90 15.95 -6.31 -9.52
C LYS A 90 16.59 -5.57 -8.34
N ASP A 91 17.51 -4.65 -8.64
CA ASP A 91 18.21 -3.87 -7.61
C ASP A 91 17.22 -2.96 -6.88
N LEU A 92 16.30 -2.33 -7.61
CA LEU A 92 15.23 -1.53 -7.03
C LEU A 92 14.30 -2.36 -6.15
N CYS A 93 13.96 -3.58 -6.55
CA CYS A 93 13.18 -4.50 -5.71
C CYS A 93 13.93 -4.82 -4.41
N GLN A 94 15.24 -5.03 -4.48
CA GLN A 94 16.03 -5.31 -3.28
C GLN A 94 16.09 -4.09 -2.36
N GLU A 95 16.34 -2.90 -2.89
CA GLU A 95 16.34 -1.64 -2.12
C GLU A 95 15.00 -1.43 -1.39
N ILE A 96 13.87 -1.61 -2.08
CA ILE A 96 12.54 -1.44 -1.48
C ILE A 96 12.25 -2.54 -0.46
N MET A 97 12.63 -3.79 -0.73
CA MET A 97 12.45 -4.89 0.22
C MET A 97 13.21 -4.64 1.51
N ASP A 98 14.45 -4.16 1.43
CA ASP A 98 15.28 -3.87 2.59
C ASP A 98 14.70 -2.73 3.46
N LEU A 99 14.02 -1.76 2.82
CA LEU A 99 13.30 -0.70 3.53
C LEU A 99 12.04 -1.19 4.26
N LEU A 100 11.33 -2.16 3.66
CA LEU A 100 10.04 -2.64 4.19
C LEU A 100 10.19 -3.80 5.17
N LYS A 101 11.20 -4.64 4.97
CA LYS A 101 11.40 -5.87 5.74
C LYS A 101 11.57 -5.58 7.23
N GLY A 102 10.76 -6.25 8.04
CA GLY A 102 10.79 -6.12 9.49
C GLY A 102 10.32 -4.78 10.03
N PHE A 103 9.77 -3.89 9.18
CA PHE A 103 9.31 -2.54 9.55
C PHE A 103 10.35 -1.65 10.22
N ASN A 104 11.65 -1.90 9.95
CA ASN A 104 12.75 -1.19 10.61
C ASN A 104 12.87 0.27 10.16
N TYR A 105 12.55 0.56 8.90
CA TYR A 105 12.73 1.89 8.31
C TYR A 105 11.42 2.50 7.83
N VAL A 106 10.54 1.70 7.21
CA VAL A 106 9.28 2.18 6.62
C VAL A 106 8.14 1.28 7.02
N ILE A 107 7.08 1.88 7.55
CA ILE A 107 5.79 1.24 7.82
C ILE A 107 4.76 1.84 6.88
N LEU A 108 4.17 1.03 6.04
CA LEU A 108 3.08 1.47 5.17
C LEU A 108 1.79 1.57 5.95
N GLY A 109 0.95 2.55 5.61
CA GLY A 109 -0.38 2.66 6.18
C GLY A 109 -1.25 1.43 5.91
N GLY A 110 -2.17 1.11 6.83
CA GLY A 110 -2.96 -0.13 6.78
C GLY A 110 -3.69 -0.37 5.46
N SER A 111 -4.27 0.67 4.85
CA SER A 111 -4.93 0.55 3.53
C SER A 111 -3.94 0.21 2.42
N MET A 112 -2.70 0.69 2.49
CA MET A 112 -1.65 0.33 1.54
C MET A 112 -1.22 -1.13 1.74
N MET A 113 -0.99 -1.56 2.98
CA MET A 113 -0.60 -2.95 3.28
C MET A 113 -1.66 -3.95 2.82
N SER A 114 -2.94 -3.63 3.03
CA SER A 114 -4.05 -4.53 2.69
C SER A 114 -4.42 -4.54 1.20
N SER A 115 -4.11 -3.49 0.44
CA SER A 115 -4.69 -3.30 -0.90
C SER A 115 -3.67 -3.12 -2.01
N LEU A 116 -2.44 -2.67 -1.71
CA LEU A 116 -1.43 -2.43 -2.72
C LEU A 116 -0.97 -3.75 -3.36
N GLY A 117 -0.97 -3.78 -4.70
CA GLY A 117 -0.58 -4.96 -5.47
C GLY A 117 -1.68 -6.02 -5.64
N ILE A 118 -2.89 -5.76 -5.14
CA ILE A 118 -4.07 -6.62 -5.34
C ILE A 118 -4.91 -6.04 -6.48
N LYS A 119 -5.52 -6.91 -7.29
CA LYS A 119 -6.44 -6.51 -8.36
C LYS A 119 -7.86 -6.24 -7.79
N ASN A 120 -7.98 -5.28 -6.89
CA ASN A 120 -9.26 -4.88 -6.32
C ASN A 120 -9.46 -3.37 -6.44
N TYR A 121 -10.71 -2.94 -6.63
CA TYR A 121 -11.11 -1.53 -6.60
C TYR A 121 -11.20 -1.04 -5.14
N SER A 122 -10.08 -1.02 -4.42
CA SER A 122 -10.01 -0.47 -3.08
C SER A 122 -9.10 0.77 -3.06
N SER A 123 -9.47 1.72 -2.21
CA SER A 123 -8.61 2.89 -2.00
C SER A 123 -7.40 2.52 -1.15
N ILE A 124 -6.24 3.03 -1.54
CA ILE A 124 -5.00 2.95 -0.74
C ILE A 124 -4.87 4.11 0.26
N SER A 125 -5.84 5.06 0.26
CA SER A 125 -5.87 6.15 1.22
C SER A 125 -6.44 5.71 2.56
N ASN A 126 -5.85 6.14 3.67
CA ASN A 126 -6.32 5.81 5.01
C ASN A 126 -7.50 6.66 5.45
N CYS A 127 -7.53 7.95 5.07
CA CYS A 127 -8.54 8.91 5.50
C CYS A 127 -9.11 9.68 4.31
N PHE A 128 -10.37 10.06 4.44
CA PHE A 128 -11.05 10.95 3.50
C PHE A 128 -11.73 12.06 4.29
N VAL A 129 -11.69 13.26 3.75
CA VAL A 129 -12.45 14.40 4.24
C VAL A 129 -13.64 14.59 3.30
N ILE A 130 -14.84 14.57 3.86
CA ILE A 130 -16.07 14.93 3.14
C ILE A 130 -16.54 16.29 3.65
N GLY A 131 -17.07 17.12 2.75
CA GLY A 131 -17.61 18.43 3.13
C GLY A 131 -18.79 18.32 4.10
N GLN A 132 -19.06 19.38 4.85
CA GLN A 132 -20.21 19.45 5.74
C GLN A 132 -21.53 19.26 4.97
N PRO A 133 -22.53 18.62 5.56
CA PRO A 133 -23.87 18.56 4.99
C PRO A 133 -24.50 19.95 4.97
N GLU A 134 -25.36 20.21 4.01
CA GLU A 134 -26.27 21.35 4.05
C GLU A 134 -27.23 21.18 5.24
N ASP A 135 -27.66 22.28 5.86
CA ASP A 135 -28.60 22.28 6.96
C ASP A 135 -30.03 21.98 6.45
N SER A 136 -30.19 20.76 5.99
CA SER A 136 -31.45 20.18 5.52
C SER A 136 -31.43 18.66 5.66
N ILE A 137 -32.60 18.05 5.82
CA ILE A 137 -32.72 16.58 5.88
C ILE A 137 -32.15 15.95 4.61
N ASN A 138 -32.39 16.55 3.45
CA ASN A 138 -31.87 16.05 2.17
C ASN A 138 -30.35 16.16 2.10
N GLY A 139 -29.77 17.29 2.54
CA GLY A 139 -28.33 17.48 2.60
C GLY A 139 -27.64 16.47 3.50
N ILE A 140 -28.21 16.20 4.67
CA ILE A 140 -27.73 15.18 5.62
C ILE A 140 -27.76 13.77 4.99
N ASN A 141 -28.87 13.42 4.32
CA ASN A 141 -29.01 12.11 3.69
C ASN A 141 -28.06 11.93 2.52
N LEU A 142 -27.82 12.97 1.73
CA LEU A 142 -26.82 12.93 0.64
C LEU A 142 -25.43 12.70 1.19
N LYS A 143 -25.03 13.38 2.27
CA LYS A 143 -23.72 13.17 2.90
C LYS A 143 -23.57 11.77 3.52
N ARG A 144 -24.60 11.21 4.12
CA ARG A 144 -24.62 9.83 4.59
C ARG A 144 -24.45 8.82 3.46
N ALA A 145 -25.09 9.07 2.31
CA ALA A 145 -24.92 8.22 1.13
C ALA A 145 -23.48 8.30 0.57
N GLU A 146 -22.90 9.51 0.52
CA GLU A 146 -21.50 9.72 0.14
C GLU A 146 -20.55 8.97 1.06
N GLN A 147 -20.71 9.11 2.38
CA GLN A 147 -19.94 8.40 3.40
C GLN A 147 -20.06 6.89 3.25
N SER A 148 -21.26 6.37 3.04
CA SER A 148 -21.50 4.93 2.84
C SER A 148 -20.81 4.41 1.59
N ASN A 149 -20.82 5.18 0.49
CA ASN A 149 -20.13 4.83 -0.74
C ASN A 149 -18.61 4.82 -0.59
N LEU A 150 -18.05 5.76 0.18
CA LEU A 150 -16.62 5.76 0.52
C LEU A 150 -16.25 4.54 1.37
N MET A 151 -17.03 4.24 2.40
CA MET A 151 -16.80 3.08 3.25
C MET A 151 -16.89 1.75 2.49
N LYS A 152 -17.82 1.63 1.56
CA LYS A 152 -18.00 0.43 0.72
C LYS A 152 -16.77 0.09 -0.13
N ARG A 153 -15.98 1.10 -0.54
CA ARG A 153 -14.76 0.92 -1.34
C ARG A 153 -13.53 0.59 -0.50
N ARG A 154 -13.69 0.48 0.83
CA ARG A 154 -12.60 0.20 1.76
C ARG A 154 -12.71 -1.22 2.27
N LYS A 155 -11.60 -1.93 2.25
CA LYS A 155 -11.52 -3.29 2.81
C LYS A 155 -11.61 -3.29 4.33
N HIS A 156 -11.31 -2.14 4.99
CA HIS A 156 -11.28 -2.00 6.45
C HIS A 156 -11.82 -0.63 6.88
N HIS A 157 -12.45 -0.59 8.05
CA HIS A 157 -13.02 0.61 8.66
C HIS A 157 -11.90 1.57 9.10
N HIS A 158 -11.73 2.67 8.39
CA HIS A 158 -10.85 3.76 8.79
C HIS A 158 -11.65 5.07 8.84
N CYS A 159 -11.14 6.05 9.60
CA CYS A 159 -11.84 7.31 9.88
C CYS A 159 -12.31 8.02 8.61
N VAL A 160 -13.58 8.39 8.60
CA VAL A 160 -14.12 9.44 7.74
C VAL A 160 -14.36 10.63 8.68
N ALA A 161 -13.62 11.72 8.48
CA ALA A 161 -13.83 12.98 9.17
C ALA A 161 -14.82 13.84 8.39
N MET A 162 -15.77 14.45 9.10
CA MET A 162 -16.68 15.46 8.58
C MET A 162 -16.14 16.84 8.87
#